data_111e07b77afbc4f971dee9b8dbc0ee50
#
_entry.id   111e07b77afbc4f971dee9b8dbc0ee50
#
_cell.length_a   1.000
_cell.length_b   1.000
_cell.length_c   1.000
_cell.angle_alpha   90.00
_cell.angle_beta   90.00
_cell.angle_gamma   90.00
#
_symmetry.space_group_name_H-M   'P 1'
#
loop_
_entity.id
_entity.type
_entity.pdbx_description
1 polymer ?
#
loop_
_entity_poly.entity_id
_entity_poly.type
_entity_poly.pdbx_seq_one_letter_code
_entity_poly.pdbx_strand_id
1 'polypeptide(L)'
;MNNKQKINLNNEQLYCEICNIIDNAKKHIATYINTEICLTNWHIGSRINIFILKHQRAEYGKQIIKNTAIKLTYKYGPGWGEKKLRHCLRVAETFSKEEIITLTQNQLTWTHIKTLTYIQNKLERRFYTQLCSTEHWDTRTLDEMIDKQLFQRTAISHKPEEIIKEELNTAQNNNQLHPDM
;
A
#
# COMPACT_ATOMS: atom_id res chain seq x y z
N MET A 1 -50.38 8.45 -0.10
CA MET A 1 -49.16 9.08 -0.65
C MET A 1 -49.51 9.70 -2.00
N ASN A 2 -49.29 11.02 -2.15
CA ASN A 2 -49.68 11.76 -3.32
C ASN A 2 -48.71 11.45 -4.50
N ASN A 3 -49.21 11.37 -5.74
CA ASN A 3 -48.46 10.98 -6.95
C ASN A 3 -47.15 11.82 -7.12
N LYS A 4 -47.17 13.10 -6.72
CA LYS A 4 -46.02 13.99 -6.68
C LYS A 4 -44.90 13.51 -5.70
N GLN A 5 -45.26 12.94 -4.53
CA GLN A 5 -44.30 12.43 -3.57
C GLN A 5 -43.63 11.16 -4.08
N LYS A 6 -44.36 10.30 -4.80
CA LYS A 6 -43.84 9.05 -5.38
C LYS A 6 -42.85 9.32 -6.52
N ILE A 7 -43.14 10.36 -7.36
CA ILE A 7 -42.23 10.79 -8.45
C ILE A 7 -40.95 11.40 -7.86
N ASN A 8 -41.03 12.19 -6.78
CA ASN A 8 -39.86 12.79 -6.15
C ASN A 8 -38.93 11.72 -5.50
N LEU A 9 -39.51 10.72 -4.84
CA LEU A 9 -38.75 9.59 -4.27
C LEU A 9 -37.99 8.80 -5.37
N ASN A 10 -38.66 8.54 -6.50
CA ASN A 10 -38.03 7.82 -7.64
C ASN A 10 -36.86 8.63 -8.25
N ASN A 11 -36.99 9.96 -8.33
CA ASN A 11 -35.92 10.80 -8.84
C ASN A 11 -34.71 10.86 -7.90
N GLU A 12 -34.92 10.93 -6.59
CA GLU A 12 -33.84 10.89 -5.59
C GLU A 12 -33.13 9.54 -5.61
N GLN A 13 -33.88 8.45 -5.71
CA GLN A 13 -33.28 7.12 -5.82
C GLN A 13 -32.42 6.99 -7.08
N LEU A 14 -32.92 7.40 -8.25
CA LEU A 14 -32.17 7.40 -9.49
C LEU A 14 -30.91 8.25 -9.39
N TYR A 15 -31.01 9.44 -8.76
CA TYR A 15 -29.86 10.31 -8.53
C TYR A 15 -28.79 9.61 -7.67
N CYS A 16 -29.18 8.98 -6.56
CA CYS A 16 -28.26 8.24 -5.70
C CYS A 16 -27.59 7.06 -6.45
N GLU A 17 -28.35 6.33 -7.25
CA GLU A 17 -27.82 5.22 -8.08
C GLU A 17 -26.78 5.74 -9.09
N ILE A 18 -27.05 6.85 -9.76
CA ILE A 18 -26.10 7.47 -10.69
C ILE A 18 -24.85 7.96 -9.95
N CYS A 19 -24.98 8.60 -8.79
CA CYS A 19 -23.85 9.02 -7.96
C CYS A 19 -22.98 7.81 -7.58
N ASN A 20 -23.58 6.73 -7.14
CA ASN A 20 -22.86 5.50 -6.79
C ASN A 20 -22.08 4.92 -7.99
N ILE A 21 -22.68 4.90 -9.18
CA ILE A 21 -21.99 4.44 -10.41
C ILE A 21 -20.76 5.31 -10.69
N ILE A 22 -20.91 6.65 -10.61
CA ILE A 22 -19.81 7.59 -10.86
C ILE A 22 -18.70 7.43 -9.81
N ASP A 23 -19.06 7.34 -8.54
CA ASP A 23 -18.07 7.26 -7.44
C ASP A 23 -17.35 5.92 -7.42
N ASN A 24 -18.04 4.81 -7.73
CA ASN A 24 -17.41 3.51 -7.93
C ASN A 24 -16.41 3.55 -9.10
N ALA A 25 -16.78 4.15 -10.24
CA ALA A 25 -15.87 4.29 -11.37
C ALA A 25 -14.61 5.09 -10.99
N LYS A 26 -14.76 6.21 -10.29
CA LYS A 26 -13.63 7.01 -9.79
C LYS A 26 -12.73 6.20 -8.84
N LYS A 27 -13.32 5.45 -7.90
CA LYS A 27 -12.60 4.60 -6.95
C LYS A 27 -11.79 3.52 -7.68
N HIS A 28 -12.38 2.84 -8.66
CA HIS A 28 -11.70 1.84 -9.48
C HIS A 28 -10.50 2.42 -10.24
N ILE A 29 -10.69 3.58 -10.88
CA ILE A 29 -9.61 4.26 -11.61
C ILE A 29 -8.48 4.65 -10.65
N ALA A 30 -8.80 5.23 -9.49
CA ALA A 30 -7.80 5.61 -8.50
C ALA A 30 -6.99 4.40 -7.99
N THR A 31 -7.67 3.29 -7.70
CA THR A 31 -7.02 2.03 -7.28
C THR A 31 -6.13 1.49 -8.39
N TYR A 32 -6.61 1.47 -9.64
CA TYR A 32 -5.83 1.01 -10.79
C TYR A 32 -4.54 1.83 -10.97
N ILE A 33 -4.66 3.16 -10.98
CA ILE A 33 -3.50 4.06 -11.09
C ILE A 33 -2.50 3.83 -9.95
N ASN A 34 -2.97 3.71 -8.72
CA ASN A 34 -2.12 3.43 -7.56
C ASN A 34 -1.37 2.10 -7.71
N THR A 35 -2.07 1.06 -8.16
CA THR A 35 -1.48 -0.26 -8.41
C THR A 35 -0.40 -0.19 -9.47
N GLU A 36 -0.65 0.47 -10.59
CA GLU A 36 0.32 0.62 -11.68
C GLU A 36 1.57 1.40 -11.24
N ILE A 37 1.41 2.45 -10.45
CA ILE A 37 2.54 3.20 -9.87
C ILE A 37 3.39 2.30 -8.98
N CYS A 38 2.76 1.52 -8.09
CA CYS A 38 3.45 0.63 -7.18
C CYS A 38 4.15 -0.52 -7.92
N LEU A 39 3.48 -1.15 -8.88
CA LEU A 39 4.06 -2.21 -9.71
C LEU A 39 5.22 -1.71 -10.58
N THR A 40 5.09 -0.53 -11.19
CA THR A 40 6.20 0.08 -11.95
C THR A 40 7.43 0.27 -11.06
N ASN A 41 7.26 0.81 -9.86
CA ASN A 41 8.35 0.98 -8.90
C ASN A 41 8.95 -0.37 -8.46
N TRP A 42 8.10 -1.37 -8.21
CA TRP A 42 8.53 -2.73 -7.89
C TRP A 42 9.33 -3.36 -9.03
N HIS A 43 8.85 -3.26 -10.28
CA HIS A 43 9.56 -3.78 -11.46
C HIS A 43 10.93 -3.13 -11.65
N ILE A 44 11.03 -1.82 -11.44
CA ILE A 44 12.31 -1.10 -11.46
C ILE A 44 13.24 -1.66 -10.39
N GLY A 45 12.76 -1.82 -9.17
CA GLY A 45 13.53 -2.39 -8.06
C GLY A 45 14.00 -3.81 -8.33
N SER A 46 13.09 -4.67 -8.79
CA SER A 46 13.38 -6.06 -9.18
C SER A 46 14.44 -6.12 -10.30
N ARG A 47 14.33 -5.25 -11.31
CA ARG A 47 15.31 -5.19 -12.39
C ARG A 47 16.69 -4.76 -11.90
N ILE A 48 16.75 -3.78 -10.99
CA ILE A 48 18.00 -3.34 -10.35
C ILE A 48 18.59 -4.48 -9.53
N ASN A 49 17.78 -5.18 -8.73
CA ASN A 49 18.23 -6.29 -7.89
C ASN A 49 18.84 -7.43 -8.72
N ILE A 50 18.15 -7.87 -9.77
CA ILE A 50 18.66 -8.90 -10.69
C ILE A 50 19.99 -8.45 -11.32
N PHE A 51 20.13 -7.18 -11.68
CA PHE A 51 21.34 -6.69 -12.29
C PHE A 51 22.51 -6.65 -11.31
N ILE A 52 22.28 -6.22 -10.07
CA ILE A 52 23.31 -6.17 -9.01
C ILE A 52 23.76 -7.58 -8.62
N LEU A 53 22.81 -8.52 -8.42
CA LEU A 53 23.11 -9.91 -8.07
C LEU A 53 23.97 -10.61 -9.14
N LYS A 54 23.76 -10.35 -10.42
CA LYS A 54 24.58 -10.90 -11.50
C LYS A 54 26.04 -10.43 -11.45
N HIS A 55 26.35 -9.32 -10.81
CA HIS A 55 27.69 -8.70 -10.82
C HIS A 55 28.43 -8.82 -9.49
N GLN A 56 27.87 -9.47 -8.48
CA GLN A 56 28.47 -9.92 -7.20
C GLN A 56 29.35 -8.91 -6.41
N ARG A 57 29.27 -7.60 -6.66
CA ARG A 57 30.06 -6.57 -5.95
C ARG A 57 29.16 -5.46 -5.41
N ALA A 58 29.05 -5.34 -4.09
CA ALA A 58 28.19 -4.36 -3.42
C ALA A 58 28.54 -2.90 -3.78
N GLU A 59 29.82 -2.60 -3.95
CA GLU A 59 30.31 -1.25 -4.31
C GLU A 59 29.96 -0.89 -5.77
N TYR A 60 30.02 -1.88 -6.65
CA TYR A 60 29.59 -1.76 -8.03
C TYR A 60 28.07 -1.47 -8.12
N GLY A 61 27.27 -2.09 -7.25
CA GLY A 61 25.81 -1.83 -7.17
C GLY A 61 25.50 -0.37 -6.80
N LYS A 62 26.23 0.23 -5.86
CA LYS A 62 26.06 1.64 -5.49
C LYS A 62 26.32 2.57 -6.66
N GLN A 63 27.40 2.32 -7.39
CA GLN A 63 27.79 3.16 -8.55
C GLN A 63 26.78 3.01 -9.70
N ILE A 64 26.24 1.81 -9.93
CA ILE A 64 25.20 1.58 -10.94
C ILE A 64 23.94 2.38 -10.64
N ILE A 65 23.46 2.34 -9.39
CA ILE A 65 22.26 3.09 -8.98
C ILE A 65 22.48 4.57 -9.20
N LYS A 66 23.64 5.11 -8.77
CA LYS A 66 24.00 6.52 -8.95
C LYS A 66 24.03 6.93 -10.42
N ASN A 67 24.74 6.18 -11.26
CA ASN A 67 24.85 6.47 -12.69
C ASN A 67 23.50 6.36 -13.42
N THR A 68 22.71 5.37 -13.06
CA THR A 68 21.37 5.17 -13.62
C THR A 68 20.43 6.31 -13.20
N ALA A 69 20.50 6.75 -11.94
CA ALA A 69 19.72 7.87 -11.42
C ALA A 69 20.00 9.16 -12.18
N ILE A 70 21.29 9.46 -12.48
CA ILE A 70 21.67 10.64 -13.26
C ILE A 70 21.01 10.62 -14.64
N LYS A 71 21.11 9.49 -15.35
CA LYS A 71 20.51 9.34 -16.70
C LYS A 71 18.98 9.44 -16.67
N LEU A 72 18.33 8.81 -15.66
CA LEU A 72 16.88 8.86 -15.52
C LEU A 72 16.40 10.26 -15.13
N THR A 73 17.10 10.94 -14.24
CA THR A 73 16.80 12.33 -13.88
C THR A 73 16.91 13.27 -15.08
N TYR A 74 17.92 13.09 -15.91
CA TYR A 74 18.08 13.85 -17.15
C TYR A 74 16.90 13.63 -18.11
N LYS A 75 16.47 12.36 -18.27
CA LYS A 75 15.42 11.98 -19.24
C LYS A 75 14.00 12.24 -18.74
N TYR A 76 13.73 11.99 -17.47
CA TYR A 76 12.38 11.93 -16.90
C TYR A 76 12.14 12.95 -15.76
N GLY A 77 13.15 13.73 -15.40
CA GLY A 77 13.04 14.75 -14.36
C GLY A 77 13.50 14.32 -12.97
N PRO A 78 13.50 15.27 -11.98
CA PRO A 78 14.14 15.10 -10.67
C PRO A 78 13.52 14.02 -9.78
N GLY A 79 12.33 13.55 -10.10
CA GLY A 79 11.66 12.46 -9.36
C GLY A 79 12.38 11.10 -9.44
N TRP A 80 13.37 10.93 -10.33
CA TRP A 80 14.08 9.68 -10.60
C TRP A 80 15.51 9.63 -10.01
N GLY A 81 15.74 10.40 -8.96
CA GLY A 81 17.04 10.42 -8.27
C GLY A 81 17.37 9.11 -7.55
N GLU A 82 18.60 9.04 -7.03
CA GLU A 82 19.16 7.85 -6.35
C GLU A 82 18.29 7.35 -5.19
N LYS A 83 17.74 8.25 -4.37
CA LYS A 83 16.86 7.93 -3.26
C LYS A 83 15.63 7.14 -3.73
N LYS A 84 15.03 7.55 -4.85
CA LYS A 84 13.88 6.86 -5.46
C LYS A 84 14.24 5.44 -5.87
N LEU A 85 15.37 5.26 -6.57
CA LEU A 85 15.79 3.93 -7.02
C LEU A 85 16.14 2.99 -5.86
N ARG A 86 16.71 3.51 -4.77
CA ARG A 86 16.96 2.75 -3.56
C ARG A 86 15.66 2.30 -2.87
N HIS A 87 14.63 3.15 -2.87
CA HIS A 87 13.32 2.75 -2.37
C HIS A 87 12.67 1.64 -3.24
N CYS A 88 12.77 1.77 -4.56
CA CYS A 88 12.28 0.74 -5.48
C CYS A 88 12.98 -0.62 -5.22
N LEU A 89 14.31 -0.60 -5.09
CA LEU A 89 15.09 -1.80 -4.78
C LEU A 89 14.63 -2.43 -3.46
N ARG A 90 14.57 -1.66 -2.37
CA ARG A 90 14.16 -2.15 -1.05
C ARG A 90 12.74 -2.74 -1.07
N VAL A 91 11.81 -2.12 -1.78
CA VAL A 91 10.45 -2.64 -1.92
C VAL A 91 10.45 -3.99 -2.62
N ALA A 92 11.22 -4.15 -3.71
CA ALA A 92 11.33 -5.40 -4.44
C ALA A 92 12.08 -6.51 -3.67
N GLU A 93 12.95 -6.16 -2.71
CA GLU A 93 13.61 -7.09 -1.80
C GLU A 93 12.68 -7.52 -0.64
N THR A 94 11.71 -6.68 -0.31
CA THR A 94 10.84 -6.88 0.87
C THR A 94 9.53 -7.57 0.52
N PHE A 95 8.93 -7.24 -0.62
CA PHE A 95 7.60 -7.70 -1.04
C PHE A 95 7.66 -8.40 -2.40
N SER A 96 6.87 -9.45 -2.56
CA SER A 96 6.61 -10.06 -3.86
C SER A 96 5.70 -9.17 -4.73
N LYS A 97 5.61 -9.50 -6.02
CA LYS A 97 4.69 -8.81 -6.93
C LYS A 97 3.23 -8.96 -6.49
N GLU A 98 2.86 -10.16 -6.07
CA GLU A 98 1.52 -10.52 -5.61
C GLU A 98 1.15 -9.77 -4.33
N GLU A 99 2.10 -9.63 -3.40
CA GLU A 99 1.92 -8.82 -2.20
C GLU A 99 1.68 -7.34 -2.55
N ILE A 100 2.40 -6.76 -3.51
CA ILE A 100 2.16 -5.38 -3.96
C ILE A 100 0.74 -5.21 -4.50
N ILE A 101 0.24 -6.16 -5.30
CA ILE A 101 -1.14 -6.13 -5.81
C ILE A 101 -2.13 -6.15 -4.65
N THR A 102 -1.98 -7.07 -3.71
CA THR A 102 -2.86 -7.18 -2.54
C THR A 102 -2.84 -5.91 -1.68
N LEU A 103 -1.65 -5.36 -1.41
CA LEU A 103 -1.51 -4.12 -0.64
C LEU A 103 -2.24 -2.94 -1.29
N THR A 104 -2.13 -2.81 -2.62
CA THR A 104 -2.77 -1.71 -3.35
C THR A 104 -4.28 -1.90 -3.48
N GLN A 105 -4.77 -3.13 -3.60
CA GLN A 105 -6.20 -3.45 -3.53
C GLN A 105 -6.79 -3.06 -2.16
N ASN A 106 -6.02 -3.23 -1.10
CA ASN A 106 -6.34 -2.79 0.26
C ASN A 106 -6.03 -1.29 0.49
N GLN A 107 -5.97 -0.49 -0.57
CA GLN A 107 -5.82 0.96 -0.56
C GLN A 107 -4.48 1.50 0.00
N LEU A 108 -3.48 0.64 0.24
CA LEU A 108 -2.16 1.11 0.61
C LEU A 108 -1.50 1.81 -0.60
N THR A 109 -0.91 2.96 -0.35
CA THR A 109 -0.20 3.74 -1.38
C THR A 109 1.29 3.41 -1.41
N TRP A 110 1.99 3.88 -2.44
CA TRP A 110 3.45 3.77 -2.52
C TRP A 110 4.16 4.25 -1.24
N THR A 111 3.66 5.30 -0.59
CA THR A 111 4.27 5.81 0.65
C THR A 111 4.11 4.83 1.81
N HIS A 112 2.94 4.23 2.00
CA HIS A 112 2.74 3.17 2.99
C HIS A 112 3.70 2.01 2.75
N ILE A 113 3.74 1.47 1.52
CA ILE A 113 4.59 0.34 1.14
C ILE A 113 6.06 0.66 1.43
N LYS A 114 6.51 1.86 1.07
CA LYS A 114 7.87 2.33 1.34
C LYS A 114 8.17 2.38 2.85
N THR A 115 7.29 2.96 3.67
CA THR A 115 7.44 3.01 5.14
C THR A 115 7.54 1.60 5.72
N LEU A 116 6.66 0.69 5.33
CA LEU A 116 6.64 -0.70 5.80
C LEU A 116 7.95 -1.47 5.51
N THR A 117 8.71 -1.12 4.47
CA THR A 117 10.00 -1.77 4.20
C THR A 117 11.09 -1.47 5.23
N TYR A 118 10.91 -0.47 6.08
CA TYR A 118 11.86 -0.16 7.16
C TYR A 118 11.65 -1.01 8.40
N ILE A 119 10.51 -1.68 8.52
CA ILE A 119 10.20 -2.62 9.60
C ILE A 119 10.85 -3.97 9.27
N GLN A 120 11.89 -4.35 10.02
CA GLN A 120 12.66 -5.58 9.76
C GLN A 120 11.90 -6.83 10.21
N ASN A 121 11.19 -6.76 11.33
CA ASN A 121 10.41 -7.87 11.85
C ASN A 121 9.19 -8.11 10.94
N LYS A 122 9.09 -9.34 10.38
CA LYS A 122 7.99 -9.71 9.47
C LYS A 122 6.62 -9.68 10.16
N LEU A 123 6.53 -10.08 11.43
CA LEU A 123 5.27 -10.10 12.18
C LEU A 123 4.80 -8.67 12.45
N GLU A 124 5.69 -7.81 12.91
CA GLU A 124 5.43 -6.38 13.12
C GLU A 124 4.98 -5.70 11.82
N ARG A 125 5.65 -5.98 10.70
CA ARG A 125 5.28 -5.45 9.40
C ARG A 125 3.87 -5.89 9.00
N ARG A 126 3.52 -7.18 9.19
CA ARG A 126 2.18 -7.69 8.92
C ARG A 126 1.13 -7.02 9.80
N PHE A 127 1.42 -6.82 11.09
CA PHE A 127 0.55 -6.12 12.03
C PHE A 127 0.20 -4.71 11.52
N TYR A 128 1.21 -3.87 11.24
CA TYR A 128 0.95 -2.53 10.72
C TYR A 128 0.29 -2.54 9.34
N THR A 129 0.63 -3.49 8.47
CA THR A 129 -0.04 -3.65 7.16
C THR A 129 -1.52 -3.91 7.33
N GLN A 130 -1.89 -4.80 8.25
CA GLN A 130 -3.27 -5.15 8.52
C GLN A 130 -4.04 -3.95 9.07
N LEU A 131 -3.50 -3.25 10.06
CA LEU A 131 -4.13 -2.05 10.63
C LEU A 131 -4.32 -0.95 9.59
N CYS A 132 -3.33 -0.70 8.72
CA CYS A 132 -3.50 0.25 7.61
C CYS A 132 -4.68 -0.11 6.72
N SER A 133 -4.90 -1.41 6.45
CA SER A 133 -5.98 -1.89 5.59
C SER A 133 -7.34 -1.79 6.26
N THR A 134 -7.46 -2.19 7.53
CA THR A 134 -8.73 -2.26 8.25
C THR A 134 -9.18 -0.91 8.79
N GLU A 135 -8.26 -0.15 9.36
CA GLU A 135 -8.53 1.16 9.97
C GLU A 135 -8.37 2.32 8.98
N HIS A 136 -8.04 2.02 7.72
CA HIS A 136 -7.79 3.02 6.67
C HIS A 136 -6.82 4.12 7.09
N TRP A 137 -5.75 3.73 7.78
CA TRP A 137 -4.73 4.69 8.20
C TRP A 137 -4.10 5.39 7.01
N ASP A 138 -3.90 6.68 7.13
CA ASP A 138 -3.02 7.41 6.23
C ASP A 138 -1.55 7.20 6.61
N THR A 139 -0.64 7.68 5.78
CA THR A 139 0.80 7.49 5.99
C THR A 139 1.31 8.18 7.24
N ARG A 140 0.69 9.28 7.66
CA ARG A 140 1.05 10.00 8.87
C ARG A 140 0.66 9.21 10.11
N THR A 141 -0.55 8.67 10.13
CA THR A 141 -1.02 7.80 11.21
C THR A 141 -0.14 6.55 11.34
N LEU A 142 0.23 5.93 10.20
CA LEU A 142 1.15 4.79 10.20
C LEU A 142 2.49 5.15 10.85
N ASP A 143 3.13 6.27 10.44
CA ASP A 143 4.40 6.72 10.99
C ASP A 143 4.26 7.00 12.51
N GLU A 144 3.19 7.69 12.94
CA GLU A 144 2.92 7.96 14.36
C GLU A 144 2.74 6.67 15.19
N MET A 145 2.07 5.65 14.67
CA MET A 145 1.85 4.40 15.38
C MET A 145 3.11 3.53 15.46
N ILE A 146 3.98 3.60 14.45
CA ILE A 146 5.31 3.00 14.49
C ILE A 146 6.16 3.69 15.56
N ASP A 147 6.20 5.03 15.56
CA ASP A 147 6.97 5.82 16.54
C ASP A 147 6.48 5.60 17.99
N LYS A 148 5.18 5.42 18.19
CA LYS A 148 4.58 5.06 19.47
C LYS A 148 4.79 3.60 19.86
N GLN A 149 5.47 2.82 19.05
CA GLN A 149 5.76 1.38 19.28
C GLN A 149 4.49 0.58 19.58
N LEU A 150 3.41 0.81 18.81
CA LEU A 150 2.11 0.17 19.05
C LEU A 150 2.23 -1.35 19.06
N PHE A 151 2.99 -1.96 18.12
CA PHE A 151 3.22 -3.39 18.09
C PHE A 151 3.84 -3.91 19.40
N GLN A 152 4.89 -3.27 19.90
CA GLN A 152 5.58 -3.66 21.12
C GLN A 152 4.67 -3.53 22.35
N ARG A 153 3.88 -2.46 22.41
CA ARG A 153 2.91 -2.24 23.51
C ARG A 153 1.80 -3.29 23.49
N THR A 154 1.28 -3.64 22.31
CA THR A 154 0.28 -4.69 22.15
C THR A 154 0.87 -6.06 22.53
N ALA A 155 2.11 -6.32 22.13
CA ALA A 155 2.81 -7.56 22.46
C ALA A 155 3.12 -7.72 23.96
N ILE A 156 3.33 -6.63 24.71
CA ILE A 156 3.62 -6.65 26.15
C ILE A 156 2.35 -6.82 26.98
N SER A 157 1.20 -6.32 26.51
CA SER A 157 -0.03 -6.28 27.31
C SER A 157 -0.69 -7.64 27.54
N HIS A 158 -0.43 -8.66 26.67
CA HIS A 158 -0.93 -10.04 26.80
C HIS A 158 -0.08 -11.00 25.94
N LYS A 159 -0.11 -12.32 26.23
CA LYS A 159 0.64 -13.37 25.47
C LYS A 159 0.75 -13.03 23.98
N PRO A 160 1.96 -12.66 23.50
CA PRO A 160 2.13 -11.87 22.28
C PRO A 160 1.57 -12.49 21.00
N GLU A 161 1.64 -13.83 20.90
CA GLU A 161 1.25 -14.53 19.66
C GLU A 161 -0.25 -14.76 19.51
N GLU A 162 -0.96 -14.92 20.63
CA GLU A 162 -2.41 -15.22 20.60
C GLU A 162 -3.21 -13.97 20.27
N ILE A 163 -2.87 -12.80 20.83
CA ILE A 163 -3.59 -11.55 20.59
C ILE A 163 -3.29 -10.97 19.22
N ILE A 164 -2.04 -11.02 18.77
CA ILE A 164 -1.73 -10.63 17.40
C ILE A 164 -2.50 -11.51 16.40
N LYS A 165 -2.66 -12.81 16.67
CA LYS A 165 -3.50 -13.70 15.86
C LYS A 165 -4.99 -13.37 15.99
N GLU A 166 -5.49 -13.07 17.19
CA GLU A 166 -6.90 -12.69 17.40
C GLU A 166 -7.23 -11.35 16.76
N GLU A 167 -6.40 -10.33 16.91
CA GLU A 167 -6.59 -9.04 16.24
C GLU A 167 -6.49 -9.17 14.71
N LEU A 168 -5.54 -9.96 14.20
CA LEU A 168 -5.44 -10.23 12.77
C LEU A 168 -6.65 -11.02 12.25
N ASN A 169 -7.18 -11.98 13.01
CA ASN A 169 -8.36 -12.76 12.65
C ASN A 169 -9.64 -11.92 12.74
N THR A 170 -9.77 -11.06 13.76
CA THR A 170 -10.93 -10.18 13.92
C THR A 170 -10.97 -9.14 12.80
N ALA A 171 -9.83 -8.60 12.40
CA ALA A 171 -9.71 -7.69 11.28
C ALA A 171 -10.03 -8.38 9.92
N GLN A 172 -9.67 -9.66 9.76
CA GLN A 172 -10.04 -10.44 8.56
C GLN A 172 -11.54 -10.76 8.51
N ASN A 173 -12.15 -11.06 9.65
CA ASN A 173 -13.60 -11.37 9.73
C ASN A 173 -14.46 -10.12 9.50
N ASN A 174 -14.04 -8.95 9.97
CA ASN A 174 -14.74 -7.69 9.70
C ASN A 174 -14.73 -7.31 8.21
N ASN A 175 -13.68 -7.67 7.47
CA ASN A 175 -13.64 -7.49 6.01
C ASN A 175 -14.54 -8.47 5.23
N GLN A 176 -14.95 -9.60 5.83
CA GLN A 176 -15.89 -10.54 5.21
C GLN A 176 -17.35 -10.18 5.49
N LEU A 177 -17.65 -9.25 6.40
CA LEU A 177 -19.01 -8.86 6.77
C LEU A 177 -19.57 -7.69 5.94
N HIS A 178 -18.85 -7.18 4.96
CA HIS A 178 -19.35 -6.26 3.94
C HIS A 178 -19.07 -6.76 2.51
N PRO A 179 -19.72 -7.86 2.08
CA PRO A 179 -19.95 -8.07 0.67
C PRO A 179 -21.22 -7.30 0.32
N ASP A 180 -21.10 -6.35 -0.59
CA ASP A 180 -22.19 -5.71 -1.32
C ASP A 180 -23.29 -4.98 -0.49
N MET A 181 -23.13 -3.68 -0.30
CA MET A 181 -24.22 -2.70 -0.46
C MET A 181 -23.80 -1.56 -1.36
#